data_f8b0d0334ad1c542f7aff4631d5bbf7d
#
_entry.id   f8b0d0334ad1c542f7aff4631d5bbf7d
#
_cell.length_a   1.000
_cell.length_b   1.000
_cell.length_c   1.000
_cell.angle_alpha   90.00
_cell.angle_beta   90.00
_cell.angle_gamma   90.00
#
_symmetry.space_group_name_H-M   'P 1'
#
loop_
_entity.id
_entity.type
_entity.pdbx_description
1 polymer ?
#
loop_
_entity_poly.entity_id
_entity_poly.type
_entity_poly.pdbx_seq_one_letter_code
_entity_poly.pdbx_strand_id
1 'polypeptide(L)'
;MTAQTILPANTLSGGYDVDNSLRFGSNTYLTNTFGSAPTLATKNTMSVWFKRSTLGTLQQLMTGNNNAFSIVINTNDTIAFYNSSGQLLGPRLYRDTSAWMHYVFAYDSTQGTDTNRFKVYINHLEGKSIQINN
;
A
#
# COMPACT_ATOMS: atom_id res chain seq x y z
N MET A 1 -30.52 26.44 17.63
CA MET A 1 -29.79 25.50 16.76
C MET A 1 -28.34 25.53 17.18
N THR A 2 -27.85 24.50 17.80
CA THR A 2 -26.44 24.34 18.18
C THR A 2 -25.69 23.82 16.95
N ALA A 3 -24.72 24.61 16.46
CA ALA A 3 -23.83 24.16 15.40
C ALA A 3 -22.99 22.98 15.89
N GLN A 4 -23.11 21.84 15.25
CA GLN A 4 -22.18 20.72 15.45
C GLN A 4 -20.87 21.10 14.77
N THR A 5 -19.83 21.31 15.55
CA THR A 5 -18.47 21.38 15.04
C THR A 5 -18.05 19.95 14.71
N ILE A 6 -17.98 19.63 13.41
CA ILE A 6 -17.37 18.37 12.96
C ILE A 6 -15.87 18.54 13.14
N LEU A 7 -15.32 17.97 14.20
CA LEU A 7 -13.88 17.85 14.33
C LEU A 7 -13.41 16.84 13.26
N PRO A 8 -12.39 17.18 12.46
CA PRO A 8 -11.79 16.21 11.56
C PRO A 8 -11.33 15.00 12.39
N ALA A 9 -11.70 13.81 11.95
CA ALA A 9 -11.55 12.55 12.68
C ALA A 9 -10.10 12.10 12.94
N ASN A 10 -9.12 12.97 12.74
CA ASN A 10 -7.69 12.70 12.89
C ASN A 10 -6.99 13.46 14.02
N THR A 11 -7.70 14.21 14.82
CA THR A 11 -7.10 14.83 16.02
C THR A 11 -7.21 13.93 17.24
N LEU A 12 -6.52 12.79 17.21
CA LEU A 12 -6.03 12.20 18.43
C LEU A 12 -4.85 13.09 18.88
N SER A 13 -4.95 13.65 20.08
CA SER A 13 -3.90 14.50 20.66
C SER A 13 -2.56 13.74 20.62
N GLY A 14 -1.59 14.27 19.86
CA GLY A 14 -0.30 13.64 19.60
C GLY A 14 -0.19 12.95 18.24
N GLY A 15 -1.18 13.01 17.35
CA GLY A 15 -1.11 12.53 15.98
C GLY A 15 -0.21 13.40 15.09
N TYR A 16 0.45 12.80 14.14
CA TYR A 16 1.21 13.51 13.12
C TYR A 16 0.24 14.15 12.11
N ASP A 17 0.27 15.47 11.96
CA ASP A 17 -0.52 16.18 10.97
C ASP A 17 0.13 16.07 9.59
N VAL A 18 -0.64 15.66 8.60
CA VAL A 18 -0.24 15.63 7.19
C VAL A 18 -0.95 16.76 6.45
N ASP A 19 -0.25 17.88 6.27
CA ASP A 19 -0.81 19.09 5.67
C ASP A 19 -0.96 19.00 4.15
N ASN A 20 -0.23 18.11 3.50
CA ASN A 20 -0.16 18.03 2.06
C ASN A 20 -0.34 16.62 1.52
N SER A 21 -0.94 16.53 0.34
CA SER A 21 -1.05 15.28 -0.41
C SER A 21 -0.73 15.52 -1.88
N LEU A 22 -0.25 14.46 -2.55
CA LEU A 22 -0.05 14.46 -3.99
C LEU A 22 -1.18 13.73 -4.68
N ARG A 23 -1.68 14.31 -5.76
CA ARG A 23 -2.62 13.64 -6.66
C ARG A 23 -1.89 13.19 -7.91
N PHE A 24 -1.97 11.90 -8.20
CA PHE A 24 -1.41 11.32 -9.40
C PHE A 24 -2.50 11.22 -10.47
N GLY A 25 -2.21 11.75 -11.66
CA GLY A 25 -3.00 11.55 -12.87
C GLY A 25 -2.47 10.39 -13.71
N SER A 26 -3.00 10.23 -14.91
CA SER A 26 -2.47 9.23 -15.85
C SER A 26 -1.01 9.56 -16.17
N ASN A 27 -0.15 8.53 -16.14
CA ASN A 27 1.29 8.63 -16.45
C ASN A 27 2.09 9.59 -15.54
N THR A 28 1.60 9.91 -14.35
CA THR A 28 2.38 10.67 -13.36
C THR A 28 2.92 9.75 -12.29
N TYR A 29 4.19 9.96 -11.92
CA TYR A 29 4.90 9.13 -10.96
C TYR A 29 6.02 9.89 -10.27
N LEU A 30 6.43 9.40 -9.10
CA LEU A 30 7.66 9.82 -8.43
C LEU A 30 8.73 8.76 -8.65
N THR A 31 9.96 9.20 -8.86
CA THR A 31 11.13 8.33 -8.95
C THR A 31 12.14 8.67 -7.87
N ASN A 32 12.81 7.64 -7.39
CA ASN A 32 13.97 7.79 -6.53
C ASN A 32 15.02 6.74 -6.91
N THR A 33 16.26 7.15 -7.03
CA THR A 33 17.39 6.25 -7.22
C THR A 33 18.22 6.23 -5.94
N PHE A 34 18.30 5.07 -5.31
CA PHE A 34 19.11 4.91 -4.12
C PHE A 34 20.60 4.91 -4.49
N GLY A 35 21.39 5.70 -3.77
CA GLY A 35 22.83 5.85 -4.03
C GLY A 35 23.67 4.65 -3.57
N SER A 36 23.11 3.72 -2.82
CA SER A 36 23.77 2.51 -2.34
C SER A 36 22.82 1.32 -2.32
N ALA A 37 23.40 0.12 -2.40
CA ALA A 37 22.62 -1.11 -2.24
C ALA A 37 22.02 -1.19 -0.82
N PRO A 38 20.85 -1.81 -0.66
CA PRO A 38 20.25 -2.01 0.66
C PRO A 38 21.12 -2.95 1.51
N THR A 39 21.11 -2.75 2.81
CA THR A 39 21.82 -3.64 3.78
C THR A 39 21.31 -5.08 3.72
N LEU A 40 20.01 -5.25 3.45
CA LEU A 40 19.35 -6.53 3.26
C LEU A 40 18.47 -6.49 2.03
N ALA A 41 18.88 -7.18 0.96
CA ALA A 41 18.09 -7.29 -0.27
C ALA A 41 16.89 -8.24 -0.13
N THR A 42 16.86 -9.07 0.91
CA THR A 42 15.85 -10.11 1.11
C THR A 42 14.61 -9.63 1.87
N LYS A 43 14.69 -8.45 2.49
CA LYS A 43 13.61 -7.89 3.31
C LYS A 43 13.39 -6.44 2.97
N ASN A 44 12.11 -6.07 2.85
CA ASN A 44 11.74 -4.67 2.71
C ASN A 44 10.37 -4.39 3.31
N THR A 45 10.13 -3.13 3.64
CA THR A 45 8.83 -2.66 4.10
C THR A 45 8.52 -1.33 3.43
N MET A 46 7.33 -1.23 2.87
CA MET A 46 6.77 0.02 2.35
C MET A 46 5.57 0.42 3.21
N SER A 47 5.54 1.67 3.62
CA SER A 47 4.42 2.25 4.36
C SER A 47 3.91 3.47 3.59
N VAL A 48 2.61 3.50 3.32
CA VAL A 48 2.03 4.57 2.51
C VAL A 48 0.57 4.83 2.91
N TRP A 49 0.21 6.11 2.96
CA TRP A 49 -1.16 6.54 2.98
C TRP A 49 -1.60 6.86 1.56
N PHE A 50 -2.66 6.24 1.10
CA PHE A 50 -3.25 6.61 -0.18
C PHE A 50 -4.78 6.54 -0.16
N LYS A 51 -5.38 7.29 -1.06
CA LYS A 51 -6.81 7.33 -1.32
C LYS A 51 -7.05 7.01 -2.78
N ARG A 52 -7.89 6.03 -3.05
CA ARG A 52 -8.27 5.70 -4.42
C ARG A 52 -9.18 6.79 -5.01
N SER A 53 -9.00 7.09 -6.29
CA SER A 53 -9.86 8.01 -7.01
C SER A 53 -10.81 7.31 -7.99
N THR A 54 -10.41 6.14 -8.50
CA THR A 54 -11.12 5.43 -9.57
C THR A 54 -11.11 3.94 -9.29
N LEU A 55 -12.24 3.29 -9.52
CA LEU A 55 -12.38 1.82 -9.46
C LEU A 55 -12.25 1.20 -10.84
N GLY A 56 -12.02 -0.11 -10.87
CA GLY A 56 -11.95 -0.87 -12.11
C GLY A 56 -10.75 -0.56 -13.00
N THR A 57 -9.75 0.17 -12.50
CA THR A 57 -8.53 0.52 -13.23
C THR A 57 -7.29 0.02 -12.49
N LEU A 58 -6.29 -0.39 -13.25
CA LEU A 58 -4.99 -0.76 -12.67
C LEU A 58 -4.31 0.50 -12.13
N GLN A 59 -3.94 0.47 -10.86
CA GLN A 59 -3.23 1.55 -10.16
C GLN A 59 -1.94 0.99 -9.59
N GLN A 60 -0.82 1.49 -10.06
CA GLN A 60 0.50 1.09 -9.59
C GLN A 60 0.91 1.94 -8.38
N LEU A 61 1.11 1.30 -7.24
CA LEU A 61 1.50 1.97 -5.99
C LEU A 61 3.01 2.09 -5.89
N MET A 62 3.72 1.05 -6.31
CA MET A 62 5.18 0.99 -6.29
C MET A 62 5.68 0.04 -7.36
N THR A 63 6.82 0.35 -7.97
CA THR A 63 7.55 -0.57 -8.84
C THR A 63 9.04 -0.45 -8.59
N GLY A 64 9.73 -1.56 -8.63
CA GLY A 64 11.19 -1.60 -8.63
C GLY A 64 11.76 -1.48 -10.04
N ASN A 65 13.08 -1.34 -10.10
CA ASN A 65 13.82 -1.21 -11.36
C ASN A 65 13.43 -2.30 -12.36
N ASN A 66 13.08 -1.90 -13.59
CA ASN A 66 12.68 -2.78 -14.67
C ASN A 66 11.53 -3.75 -14.32
N ASN A 67 10.61 -3.32 -13.46
CA ASN A 67 9.49 -4.14 -12.97
C ASN A 67 9.95 -5.42 -12.23
N ALA A 68 11.14 -5.42 -11.64
CA ALA A 68 11.61 -6.53 -10.82
C ALA A 68 10.63 -6.91 -9.71
N PHE A 69 9.87 -5.94 -9.24
CA PHE A 69 8.68 -6.13 -8.41
C PHE A 69 7.69 -4.99 -8.60
N SER A 70 6.41 -5.24 -8.36
CA SER A 70 5.36 -4.22 -8.38
C SER A 70 4.30 -4.49 -7.33
N ILE A 71 3.81 -3.43 -6.70
CA ILE A 71 2.62 -3.45 -5.86
C ILE A 71 1.54 -2.67 -6.60
N VAL A 72 0.43 -3.33 -6.91
CA VAL A 72 -0.65 -2.74 -7.70
C VAL A 72 -2.01 -3.00 -7.09
N ILE A 73 -2.97 -2.16 -7.42
CA ILE A 73 -4.39 -2.48 -7.33
C ILE A 73 -4.86 -2.83 -8.73
N ASN A 74 -5.35 -4.05 -8.90
CA ASN A 74 -5.81 -4.59 -10.17
C ASN A 74 -7.15 -3.97 -10.61
N THR A 75 -7.54 -4.24 -11.86
CA THR A 75 -8.83 -3.82 -12.42
C THR A 75 -10.03 -4.45 -11.71
N ASN A 76 -9.85 -5.57 -11.02
CA ASN A 76 -10.86 -6.19 -10.16
C ASN A 76 -10.86 -5.65 -8.72
N ASP A 77 -10.12 -4.57 -8.45
CA ASP A 77 -9.99 -3.89 -7.15
C ASP A 77 -9.28 -4.71 -6.05
N THR A 78 -8.55 -5.77 -6.41
CA THR A 78 -7.69 -6.51 -5.47
C THR A 78 -6.28 -5.97 -5.45
N ILE A 79 -5.57 -6.10 -4.32
CA ILE A 79 -4.13 -5.82 -4.25
C ILE A 79 -3.35 -7.05 -4.75
N ALA A 80 -2.34 -6.79 -5.56
CA ALA A 80 -1.39 -7.78 -6.02
C ALA A 80 0.05 -7.32 -5.79
N PHE A 81 0.90 -8.28 -5.49
CA PHE A 81 2.35 -8.14 -5.53
C PHE A 81 2.87 -9.02 -6.67
N TYR A 82 3.62 -8.43 -7.56
CA TYR A 82 4.29 -9.12 -8.68
C TYR A 82 5.80 -9.08 -8.45
N ASN A 83 6.47 -10.17 -8.76
CA ASN A 83 7.92 -10.24 -8.85
C ASN A 83 8.33 -11.18 -10.01
N SER A 84 9.63 -11.34 -10.24
CA SER A 84 10.16 -12.19 -11.30
C SER A 84 9.76 -13.68 -11.17
N SER A 85 9.32 -14.12 -10.00
CA SER A 85 8.95 -15.52 -9.74
C SER A 85 7.45 -15.79 -9.81
N GLY A 86 6.62 -14.72 -9.93
CA GLY A 86 5.17 -14.87 -10.01
C GLY A 86 4.40 -13.72 -9.37
N GLN A 87 3.18 -14.03 -8.95
CA GLN A 87 2.29 -13.06 -8.34
C GLN A 87 1.67 -13.59 -7.05
N LEU A 88 1.46 -12.68 -6.10
CA LEU A 88 0.68 -12.93 -4.90
C LEU A 88 -0.57 -12.06 -4.97
N LEU A 89 -1.75 -12.68 -4.90
CA LEU A 89 -3.04 -12.00 -5.02
C LEU A 89 -3.79 -12.04 -3.69
N GLY A 90 -4.28 -10.90 -3.25
CA GLY A 90 -5.18 -10.82 -2.11
C GLY A 90 -6.64 -11.00 -2.54
N PRO A 91 -7.45 -11.76 -1.80
CA PRO A 91 -8.86 -11.96 -2.13
C PRO A 91 -9.74 -10.75 -1.80
N ARG A 92 -9.23 -9.80 -1.00
CA ARG A 92 -10.01 -8.66 -0.53
C ARG A 92 -10.15 -7.59 -1.61
N LEU A 93 -11.37 -7.02 -1.72
CA LEU A 93 -11.68 -5.89 -2.59
C LEU A 93 -11.47 -4.55 -1.86
N TYR A 94 -10.81 -3.61 -2.54
CA TYR A 94 -10.47 -2.28 -2.01
C TYR A 94 -11.23 -1.22 -2.80
N ARG A 95 -12.53 -1.04 -2.48
CA ARG A 95 -13.47 -0.21 -3.25
C ARG A 95 -13.85 1.12 -2.61
N ASP A 96 -13.30 1.44 -1.45
CA ASP A 96 -13.57 2.72 -0.82
C ASP A 96 -12.74 3.82 -1.49
N THR A 97 -13.43 4.76 -2.15
CA THR A 97 -12.82 5.94 -2.78
C THR A 97 -12.96 7.20 -1.91
N SER A 98 -13.64 7.11 -0.78
CA SER A 98 -13.93 8.26 0.09
C SER A 98 -12.90 8.45 1.19
N ALA A 99 -12.23 7.38 1.61
CA ALA A 99 -11.33 7.38 2.76
C ALA A 99 -9.84 7.31 2.38
N TRP A 100 -9.02 7.99 3.16
CA TRP A 100 -7.59 7.72 3.22
C TRP A 100 -7.35 6.42 3.98
N MET A 101 -6.48 5.59 3.45
CA MET A 101 -6.14 4.30 4.04
C MET A 101 -4.62 4.18 4.18
N HIS A 102 -4.18 3.72 5.33
CA HIS A 102 -2.79 3.40 5.58
C HIS A 102 -2.51 1.95 5.21
N TYR A 103 -1.52 1.75 4.35
CA TYR A 103 -1.07 0.43 3.92
C TYR A 103 0.38 0.22 4.31
N VAL A 104 0.66 -0.94 4.89
CA VAL A 104 2.02 -1.40 5.14
C VAL A 104 2.19 -2.73 4.42
N PHE A 105 3.14 -2.77 3.49
CA PHE A 105 3.54 -3.94 2.74
C PHE A 105 4.87 -4.43 3.28
N ALA A 106 4.89 -5.63 3.85
CA ALA A 106 6.10 -6.25 4.38
C ALA A 106 6.47 -7.47 3.55
N TYR A 107 7.69 -7.49 3.03
CA TYR A 107 8.25 -8.58 2.25
C TYR A 107 9.46 -9.17 2.93
N ASP A 108 9.51 -10.52 3.03
CA ASP A 108 10.61 -11.29 3.58
C ASP A 108 10.78 -12.58 2.78
N SER A 109 11.70 -12.60 1.82
CA SER A 109 11.97 -13.79 0.98
C SER A 109 12.62 -14.95 1.73
N THR A 110 13.08 -14.73 2.96
CA THR A 110 13.73 -15.79 3.76
C THR A 110 12.74 -16.73 4.44
N GLN A 111 11.43 -16.41 4.38
CA GLN A 111 10.38 -17.26 4.94
C GLN A 111 10.27 -18.56 4.15
N GLY A 112 10.26 -19.69 4.87
CA GLY A 112 10.17 -21.02 4.26
C GLY A 112 8.83 -21.30 3.58
N THR A 113 7.75 -20.63 4.04
CA THR A 113 6.42 -20.75 3.47
C THR A 113 6.12 -19.50 2.63
N ASP A 114 5.74 -19.67 1.36
CA ASP A 114 5.53 -18.58 0.41
C ASP A 114 4.48 -17.59 0.89
N THR A 115 3.40 -18.08 1.48
CA THR A 115 2.31 -17.25 2.03
C THR A 115 2.78 -16.31 3.16
N ASN A 116 3.91 -16.59 3.80
CA ASN A 116 4.48 -15.75 4.84
C ASN A 116 5.46 -14.70 4.31
N ARG A 117 5.82 -14.77 3.02
CA ARG A 117 6.80 -13.89 2.41
C ARG A 117 6.27 -12.50 2.16
N PHE A 118 4.97 -12.34 1.95
CA PHE A 118 4.36 -11.05 1.71
C PHE A 118 3.13 -10.84 2.59
N LYS A 119 3.13 -9.75 3.35
CA LYS A 119 2.04 -9.40 4.27
C LYS A 119 1.58 -7.97 3.99
N VAL A 120 0.28 -7.75 4.05
CA VAL A 120 -0.34 -6.44 3.91
C VAL A 120 -1.12 -6.12 5.18
N TYR A 121 -0.82 -4.97 5.76
CA TYR A 121 -1.54 -4.43 6.91
C TYR A 121 -2.28 -3.18 6.48
N ILE A 122 -3.50 -3.00 6.94
CA ILE A 122 -4.37 -1.90 6.53
C ILE A 122 -4.97 -1.23 7.75
N ASN A 123 -4.84 0.12 7.79
CA ASN A 123 -5.42 0.99 8.81
C ASN A 123 -5.08 0.60 10.25
N HIS A 124 -3.93 0.05 10.48
CA HIS A 124 -3.39 -0.30 11.81
C HIS A 124 -4.47 -0.71 12.83
N LEU A 125 -5.54 -1.35 12.36
CA LEU A 125 -6.51 -1.98 13.23
C LEU A 125 -5.81 -3.20 13.83
N GLU A 126 -5.58 -3.15 15.13
CA GLU A 126 -4.95 -4.20 15.91
C GLU A 126 -5.41 -5.59 15.44
N GLY A 127 -4.46 -6.42 15.03
CA GLY A 127 -4.66 -7.84 14.80
C GLY A 127 -5.19 -8.27 13.44
N LYS A 128 -5.35 -7.39 12.44
CA LYS A 128 -5.76 -7.82 11.09
C LYS A 128 -4.64 -7.67 10.07
N SER A 129 -3.69 -8.58 10.13
CA SER A 129 -2.84 -8.83 8.97
C SER A 129 -3.64 -9.60 7.92
N ILE A 130 -3.70 -9.07 6.70
CA ILE A 130 -4.23 -9.82 5.57
C ILE A 130 -3.03 -10.53 4.96
N GLN A 131 -3.01 -11.84 5.07
CA GLN A 131 -2.07 -12.66 4.33
C GLN A 131 -2.58 -12.76 2.89
N ILE A 132 -1.72 -12.44 1.96
CA ILE A 132 -1.96 -12.69 0.55
C ILE A 132 -1.38 -14.07 0.28
N ASN A 133 -2.25 -15.02 0.01
CA ASN A 133 -1.89 -16.38 -0.33
C ASN A 133 -1.82 -16.51 -1.86
N ASN A 134 -0.85 -17.29 -2.31
CA ASN A 134 -0.75 -17.70 -3.71
C ASN A 134 -1.86 -18.71 -4.04
#